data_57ffcc201d0f34b5af3c3a68ba27b465
#
_entry.id   57ffcc201d0f34b5af3c3a68ba27b465
#
_cell.length_a   1.000
_cell.length_b   1.000
_cell.length_c   1.000
_cell.angle_alpha   90.00
_cell.angle_beta   90.00
_cell.angle_gamma   90.00
#
_symmetry.space_group_name_H-M   'P 1'
#
loop_
_entity.id
_entity.type
_entity.pdbx_description
1 polymer ?
#
loop_
_entity_poly.entity_id
_entity_poly.type
_entity_poly.pdbx_seq_one_letter_code
_entity_poly.pdbx_strand_id
1 'polypeptide(L)'
;MGIDLWGRAMAMHTPAFKPLEGMPSPAEDNWLVALAHGHFHYDDDRDMRSSPIYPREVAEASCHYLALGHWDRHVDVSQGSTTAVYSGCPLGPIGSSGTGEVTVVDLDPKPGVSYHQVTIN
;
A
#
# COMPACT_ATOMS: atom_id res chain seq x y z
N MET A 1 18.79 8.70 10.61
CA MET A 1 17.54 8.54 9.83
C MET A 1 16.76 7.35 10.35
N GLY A 2 15.54 7.57 10.73
CA GLY A 2 14.66 6.53 11.27
C GLY A 2 13.49 6.22 10.35
N ILE A 3 12.62 5.33 10.80
CA ILE A 3 11.39 4.95 10.10
C ILE A 3 10.21 5.25 11.02
N ASP A 4 9.29 6.06 10.55
CA ASP A 4 7.99 6.27 11.18
C ASP A 4 6.97 5.35 10.51
N LEU A 5 6.16 4.69 11.31
CA LEU A 5 5.07 3.86 10.82
C LEU A 5 3.74 4.55 11.11
N TRP A 6 2.88 4.59 10.12
CA TRP A 6 1.53 5.11 10.27
C TRP A 6 0.52 4.12 9.70
N GLY A 7 -0.63 4.02 10.33
CA GLY A 7 -1.72 3.24 9.82
C GLY A 7 -3.05 3.66 10.40
N ARG A 8 -4.10 3.39 9.67
CA ARG A 8 -5.47 3.67 10.12
C ARG A 8 -6.30 2.40 10.03
N ALA A 9 -6.81 1.98 11.17
CA ALA A 9 -7.70 0.81 11.21
C ALA A 9 -9.02 1.10 10.47
N MET A 10 -9.55 0.11 9.79
CA MET A 10 -10.84 0.22 9.12
C MET A 10 -11.95 0.19 10.19
N ALA A 11 -12.45 1.36 10.56
CA ALA A 11 -13.52 1.49 11.53
C ALA A 11 -14.89 1.11 10.95
N MET A 12 -15.07 1.26 9.63
CA MET A 12 -16.32 0.98 8.93
C MET A 12 -16.02 0.34 7.59
N HIS A 13 -16.81 -0.66 7.23
CA HIS A 13 -16.69 -1.32 5.92
C HIS A 13 -17.68 -0.69 4.93
N THR A 14 -17.42 0.56 4.56
CA THR A 14 -18.29 1.35 3.67
C THR A 14 -17.47 2.15 2.67
N PRO A 15 -18.08 2.61 1.55
CA PRO A 15 -17.42 3.50 0.60
C PRO A 15 -17.06 4.87 1.20
N ALA A 16 -17.65 5.25 2.33
CA ALA A 16 -17.36 6.52 3.00
C ALA A 16 -16.05 6.48 3.79
N PHE A 17 -15.54 5.30 4.13
CA PHE A 17 -14.28 5.19 4.85
C PHE A 17 -13.11 5.46 3.91
N LYS A 18 -12.23 6.38 4.32
CA LYS A 18 -11.06 6.79 3.56
C LYS A 18 -9.78 6.30 4.24
N PRO A 19 -9.16 5.23 3.72
CA PRO A 19 -8.00 4.61 4.39
C PRO A 19 -6.79 5.51 4.60
N LEU A 20 -6.59 6.50 3.73
CA LEU A 20 -5.40 7.37 3.79
C LEU A 20 -5.65 8.70 4.51
N GLU A 21 -6.89 8.94 4.97
CA GLU A 21 -7.23 10.19 5.66
C GLU A 21 -6.48 10.33 6.98
N GLY A 22 -5.93 11.51 7.21
CA GLY A 22 -5.23 11.82 8.45
C GLY A 22 -3.75 11.42 8.45
N MET A 23 -3.21 10.99 7.31
CA MET A 23 -1.79 10.65 7.22
C MET A 23 -0.93 11.88 7.53
N PRO A 24 0.01 11.77 8.50
CA PRO A 24 0.88 12.89 8.85
C PRO A 24 1.98 13.08 7.80
N SER A 25 2.65 14.22 7.84
CA SER A 25 3.91 14.39 7.13
C SER A 25 5.01 13.64 7.87
N PRO A 26 6.04 13.12 7.15
CA PRO A 26 7.16 12.47 7.81
C PRO A 26 7.92 13.44 8.72
N ALA A 27 8.46 12.94 9.82
CA ALA A 27 9.39 13.69 10.64
C ALA A 27 10.65 13.97 9.81
N GLU A 28 11.32 15.08 10.16
CA GLU A 28 12.56 15.46 9.45
C GLU A 28 13.57 14.32 9.47
N ASP A 29 14.11 14.00 8.31
CA ASP A 29 15.09 12.93 8.07
C ASP A 29 14.58 11.51 8.31
N ASN A 30 13.28 11.32 8.53
CA ASN A 30 12.71 9.98 8.66
C ASN A 30 11.98 9.54 7.40
N TRP A 31 12.03 8.23 7.16
CA TRP A 31 11.12 7.59 6.23
C TRP A 31 9.73 7.47 6.87
N LEU A 32 8.69 7.78 6.12
CA LEU A 32 7.32 7.45 6.53
C LEU A 32 6.82 6.27 5.72
N VAL A 33 6.53 5.19 6.41
CA VAL A 33 5.91 3.99 5.84
C VAL A 33 4.47 3.94 6.33
N ALA A 34 3.52 3.92 5.42
CA ALA A 34 2.11 3.85 5.75
C ALA A 34 1.56 2.46 5.44
N LEU A 35 0.63 1.99 6.29
CA LEU A 35 -0.07 0.73 6.10
C LEU A 35 -1.56 1.02 5.99
N ALA A 36 -2.19 0.51 4.95
CA ALA A 36 -3.63 0.70 4.75
C ALA A 36 -4.28 -0.55 4.17
N HIS A 37 -5.56 -0.70 4.46
CA HIS A 37 -6.39 -1.76 3.87
C HIS A 37 -7.51 -1.10 3.09
N GLY A 38 -7.61 -1.39 1.81
CA GLY A 38 -8.63 -0.80 0.95
C GLY A 38 -8.52 -1.24 -0.50
N HIS A 39 -9.54 -0.90 -1.26
CA HIS A 39 -9.64 -1.24 -2.68
C HIS A 39 -9.11 -0.07 -3.53
N PHE A 40 -8.04 -0.30 -4.27
CA PHE A 40 -7.56 0.70 -5.22
C PHE A 40 -8.56 0.82 -6.37
N HIS A 41 -9.09 2.03 -6.52
CA HIS A 41 -10.14 2.33 -7.49
C HIS A 41 -9.50 2.90 -8.75
N TYR A 42 -9.40 2.09 -9.80
CA TYR A 42 -8.91 2.55 -11.10
C TYR A 42 -9.89 3.55 -11.72
N ASP A 43 -9.40 4.41 -12.58
CA ASP A 43 -10.21 5.46 -13.21
C ASP A 43 -11.40 4.93 -14.02
N ASP A 44 -11.27 3.70 -14.54
CA ASP A 44 -12.33 3.05 -15.31
C ASP A 44 -13.24 2.13 -14.46
N ASP A 45 -12.97 2.00 -13.16
CA ASP A 45 -13.82 1.23 -12.26
C ASP A 45 -15.19 1.92 -12.11
N ARG A 46 -16.25 1.14 -12.25
CA ARG A 46 -17.61 1.63 -12.16
C ARG A 46 -18.31 1.28 -10.85
N ASP A 47 -17.85 0.20 -10.22
CA ASP A 47 -18.44 -0.29 -8.99
C ASP A 47 -17.82 0.39 -7.77
N MET A 48 -18.69 0.93 -6.92
CA MET A 48 -18.24 1.51 -5.66
C MET A 48 -17.92 0.41 -4.66
N ARG A 49 -16.67 0.41 -4.18
CA ARG A 49 -16.20 -0.56 -3.17
C ARG A 49 -16.05 0.10 -1.81
N SER A 50 -16.02 -0.74 -0.78
CA SER A 50 -15.67 -0.31 0.57
C SER A 50 -14.22 0.17 0.63
N SER A 51 -13.97 1.21 1.42
CA SER A 51 -12.63 1.71 1.68
C SER A 51 -11.84 2.00 0.39
N PRO A 52 -12.40 2.80 -0.52
CA PRO A 52 -11.73 3.08 -1.79
C PRO A 52 -10.48 3.92 -1.60
N ILE A 53 -9.46 3.60 -2.37
CA ILE A 53 -8.21 4.37 -2.47
C ILE A 53 -8.08 4.81 -3.92
N TYR A 54 -8.06 6.12 -4.17
CA TYR A 54 -8.01 6.66 -5.52
C TYR A 54 -6.57 6.98 -5.94
N PRO A 55 -6.23 6.91 -7.24
CA PRO A 55 -4.89 7.26 -7.73
C PRO A 55 -4.39 8.60 -7.22
N ARG A 56 -5.27 9.61 -7.21
CA ARG A 56 -4.93 10.94 -6.73
C ARG A 56 -4.53 10.93 -5.25
N GLU A 57 -5.22 10.16 -4.43
CA GLU A 57 -4.89 10.06 -3.01
C GLU A 57 -3.50 9.44 -2.79
N VAL A 58 -3.12 8.45 -3.61
CA VAL A 58 -1.78 7.87 -3.57
C VAL A 58 -0.74 8.90 -4.03
N ALA A 59 -1.01 9.61 -5.12
CA ALA A 59 -0.09 10.62 -5.64
C ALA A 59 0.16 11.76 -4.64
N GLU A 60 -0.84 12.13 -3.86
CA GLU A 60 -0.79 13.21 -2.87
C GLU A 60 -0.36 12.73 -1.47
N ALA A 61 -0.19 11.42 -1.28
CA ALA A 61 0.20 10.86 0.01
C ALA A 61 1.58 11.35 0.43
N SER A 62 1.73 11.64 1.71
CA SER A 62 2.99 12.13 2.28
C SER A 62 3.99 11.03 2.63
N CYS A 63 3.58 9.77 2.55
CA CYS A 63 4.48 8.65 2.83
C CYS A 63 5.42 8.36 1.66
N HIS A 64 6.54 7.74 1.97
CA HIS A 64 7.50 7.27 0.98
C HIS A 64 7.11 5.91 0.41
N TYR A 65 6.56 5.05 1.26
CA TYR A 65 6.07 3.74 0.87
C TYR A 65 4.71 3.48 1.50
N LEU A 66 3.77 3.01 0.67
CA LEU A 66 2.42 2.64 1.10
C LEU A 66 2.22 1.14 0.93
N ALA A 67 2.21 0.43 2.05
CA ALA A 67 1.95 -1.00 2.09
C ALA A 67 0.43 -1.23 2.13
N LEU A 68 -0.09 -1.90 1.11
CA LEU A 68 -1.53 -2.11 0.94
C LEU A 68 -1.93 -3.57 1.13
N GLY A 69 -3.05 -3.76 1.81
CA GLY A 69 -3.73 -5.04 1.92
C GLY A 69 -5.14 -4.94 1.34
N HIS A 70 -5.69 -6.03 0.94
CA HIS A 70 -7.02 -6.30 0.41
C HIS A 70 -6.98 -7.36 -0.69
N TRP A 71 -6.09 -7.19 -1.68
CA TRP A 71 -5.92 -8.18 -2.74
C TRP A 71 -4.94 -9.27 -2.33
N ASP A 72 -5.20 -10.50 -2.79
CA ASP A 72 -4.42 -11.70 -2.45
C ASP A 72 -3.22 -11.93 -3.37
N ARG A 73 -2.94 -10.99 -4.27
CA ARG A 73 -1.81 -11.03 -5.20
C ARG A 73 -1.08 -9.70 -5.26
N HIS A 74 0.15 -9.75 -5.73
CA HIS A 74 0.96 -8.55 -5.89
C HIS A 74 0.40 -7.64 -6.97
N VAL A 75 0.22 -6.36 -6.64
CA VAL A 75 -0.16 -5.31 -7.61
C VAL A 75 0.56 -4.02 -7.22
N ASP A 76 1.24 -3.43 -8.19
CA ASP A 76 1.85 -2.10 -8.02
C ASP A 76 0.86 -1.04 -8.45
N VAL A 77 0.52 -0.15 -7.55
CA VAL A 77 -0.39 0.98 -7.77
C VAL A 77 0.28 2.32 -7.47
N SER A 78 1.59 2.35 -7.61
CA SER A 78 2.39 3.57 -7.37
C SER A 78 1.90 4.74 -8.22
N GLN A 79 1.90 5.93 -7.64
CA GLN A 79 1.49 7.17 -8.28
C GLN A 79 2.45 8.30 -7.91
N GLY A 80 2.85 9.11 -8.88
CA GLY A 80 3.75 10.22 -8.61
C GLY A 80 5.05 9.76 -7.96
N SER A 81 5.38 10.32 -6.81
CA SER A 81 6.58 9.97 -6.04
C SER A 81 6.31 8.94 -4.94
N THR A 82 5.08 8.43 -4.83
CA THR A 82 4.70 7.47 -3.81
C THR A 82 4.73 6.05 -4.37
N THR A 83 5.56 5.20 -3.79
CA THR A 83 5.56 3.77 -4.08
C THR A 83 4.46 3.10 -3.27
N ALA A 84 3.52 2.46 -3.94
CA ALA A 84 2.35 1.83 -3.31
C ALA A 84 2.13 0.44 -3.89
N VAL A 85 2.08 -0.56 -3.02
CA VAL A 85 2.09 -1.97 -3.44
C VAL A 85 1.15 -2.80 -2.58
N TYR A 86 0.30 -3.59 -3.24
CA TYR A 86 -0.35 -4.75 -2.63
C TYR A 86 0.65 -5.89 -2.66
N SER A 87 1.11 -6.34 -1.50
CA SER A 87 2.13 -7.39 -1.43
C SER A 87 1.61 -8.78 -1.79
N GLY A 88 0.31 -8.98 -1.71
CA GLY A 88 -0.29 -10.28 -1.94
C GLY A 88 -0.35 -11.13 -0.67
N CYS A 89 -0.55 -12.43 -0.84
CA CYS A 89 -0.69 -13.38 0.24
C CYS A 89 0.53 -14.29 0.32
N PRO A 90 1.18 -14.42 1.49
CA PRO A 90 2.34 -15.31 1.63
C PRO A 90 2.01 -16.79 1.45
N LEU A 91 0.73 -17.15 1.56
CA LEU A 91 0.25 -18.53 1.29
C LEU A 91 -0.21 -18.72 -0.15
N GLY A 92 -0.09 -17.69 -0.98
CA GLY A 92 -0.58 -17.68 -2.35
C GLY A 92 -2.02 -17.21 -2.49
N PRO A 93 -2.44 -16.85 -3.70
CA PRO A 93 -3.81 -16.44 -3.97
C PRO A 93 -4.82 -17.54 -3.63
N ILE A 94 -6.05 -17.15 -3.33
CA ILE A 94 -7.14 -18.09 -3.04
C ILE A 94 -7.29 -19.08 -4.20
N GLY A 95 -7.29 -20.38 -3.88
CA GLY A 95 -7.38 -21.45 -4.88
C GLY A 95 -6.04 -21.87 -5.49
N SER A 96 -4.94 -21.26 -5.07
CA SER A 96 -3.59 -21.65 -5.54
C SER A 96 -3.05 -22.84 -4.75
N SER A 97 -1.85 -23.31 -5.14
CA SER A 97 -1.19 -24.47 -4.52
C SER A 97 -0.40 -24.15 -3.25
N GLY A 98 -0.58 -22.97 -2.65
CA GLY A 98 0.08 -22.61 -1.41
C GLY A 98 1.45 -21.95 -1.55
N THR A 99 1.86 -21.60 -2.77
CA THR A 99 3.05 -20.79 -3.03
C THR A 99 2.65 -19.33 -3.10
N GLY A 100 3.21 -18.51 -2.24
CA GLY A 100 2.91 -17.09 -2.19
C GLY A 100 4.14 -16.22 -2.35
N GLU A 101 3.94 -14.94 -2.12
CA GLU A 101 4.99 -13.94 -2.26
C GLU A 101 4.93 -12.95 -1.10
N VAL A 102 6.08 -12.40 -0.78
CA VAL A 102 6.20 -11.23 0.10
C VAL A 102 6.97 -10.14 -0.62
N THR A 103 6.73 -8.91 -0.24
CA THR A 103 7.44 -7.75 -0.78
C THR A 103 8.54 -7.34 0.17
N VAL A 104 9.77 -7.28 -0.31
CA VAL A 104 10.92 -6.72 0.42
C VAL A 104 11.15 -5.32 -0.10
N VAL A 105 11.19 -4.35 0.80
CA VAL A 105 11.30 -2.93 0.47
C VAL A 105 12.62 -2.39 0.96
N ASP A 106 13.35 -1.72 0.07
CA ASP A 106 14.60 -1.05 0.39
C ASP A 106 14.37 0.46 0.43
N LEU A 107 14.72 1.07 1.55
CA LEU A 107 14.64 2.51 1.76
C LEU A 107 16.06 3.06 1.76
N ASP A 108 16.49 3.60 0.63
CA ASP A 108 17.85 4.11 0.45
C ASP A 108 17.79 5.62 0.14
N PRO A 109 18.53 6.45 0.90
CA PRO A 109 18.49 7.91 0.69
C PRO A 109 18.83 8.34 -0.73
N LYS A 110 19.64 7.60 -1.44
CA LYS A 110 20.07 8.02 -2.78
C LYS A 110 19.19 7.53 -3.92
N PRO A 111 18.97 6.20 -4.12
CA PRO A 111 18.02 5.79 -5.16
C PRO A 111 16.58 5.98 -4.72
N GLY A 112 16.31 6.12 -3.41
CA GLY A 112 14.95 6.23 -2.89
C GLY A 112 14.36 4.87 -2.52
N VAL A 113 13.04 4.74 -2.73
CA VAL A 113 12.31 3.51 -2.43
C VAL A 113 12.38 2.55 -3.61
N SER A 114 12.75 1.32 -3.34
CA SER A 114 12.66 0.23 -4.31
C SER A 114 12.12 -1.02 -3.61
N TYR A 115 11.62 -1.96 -4.38
CA TYR A 115 11.12 -3.21 -3.82
C TYR A 115 11.30 -4.38 -4.80
N HIS A 116 11.21 -5.59 -4.26
CA HIS A 116 11.17 -6.80 -5.06
C HIS A 116 10.32 -7.85 -4.35
N GLN A 117 9.79 -8.79 -5.15
CA GLN A 117 9.00 -9.90 -4.63
C GLN A 117 9.89 -11.09 -4.33
N VAL A 118 9.60 -11.76 -3.22
CA VAL A 118 10.27 -13.00 -2.82
C VAL A 118 9.22 -14.10 -2.70
N THR A 119 9.46 -15.20 -3.40
CA THR A 119 8.56 -16.35 -3.36
C THR A 119 8.73 -17.10 -2.03
N ILE A 120 7.63 -17.45 -1.42
CA ILE A 120 7.57 -18.24 -0.20
C ILE A 120 6.97 -19.61 -0.55
N ASN A 121 7.69 -20.64 -0.23
CA ASN A 121 7.23 -22.02 -0.43
C ASN A 121 6.71 -22.64 0.87
#